data_12949b779aaba30bf4d0a4e4d208c009
#
_entry.id   12949b779aaba30bf4d0a4e4d208c009
#
_cell.length_a   1.000
_cell.length_b   1.000
_cell.length_c   1.000
_cell.angle_alpha   90.00
_cell.angle_beta   90.00
_cell.angle_gamma   90.00
#
_symmetry.space_group_name_H-M   'P 1'
#
loop_
_entity.id
_entity.type
_entity.pdbx_description
1 polymer ?
#
loop_
_entity_poly.entity_id
_entity_poly.type
_entity_poly.pdbx_seq_one_letter_code
_entity_poly.pdbx_strand_id
1 'polypeptide(L)'
;MELKCKKSGNVIKIVLSLLISGILMLYGCKISYSFTGASIPPEVKTVSIQYFQNRASLVQPGLSQYITDALIDKCKAQTNLGITNGIGDVNFEGEITDYSNRPYTVSSDAQAATNRFTISVKVKFTNSVDPNLNYEQTFSRYEDYNSNLDLSQVEKELSDKIVELLVEDIFNKAFVNW
;
A
#
# COMPACT_ATOMS: atom_id res chain seq x y z
N MET A 1 10.70 37.83 68.87
CA MET A 1 11.40 36.74 68.19
C MET A 1 10.39 35.93 67.39
N GLU A 2 9.64 36.57 66.45
CA GLU A 2 8.53 35.95 65.68
C GLU A 2 8.40 36.54 64.26
N LEU A 3 9.38 36.32 63.41
CA LEU A 3 9.27 36.79 62.01
C LEU A 3 9.88 35.81 60.98
N LYS A 4 10.17 34.54 61.32
CA LYS A 4 10.82 33.59 60.40
C LYS A 4 9.93 32.49 59.83
N CYS A 5 8.69 32.30 60.25
CA CYS A 5 7.87 31.17 59.85
C CYS A 5 6.95 31.43 58.65
N LYS A 6 6.62 32.69 58.29
CA LYS A 6 5.65 33.03 57.23
C LYS A 6 6.21 33.00 55.79
N LYS A 7 7.54 33.07 55.67
CA LYS A 7 8.22 33.09 54.33
C LYS A 7 8.36 31.73 53.67
N SER A 8 8.41 30.66 54.48
CA SER A 8 8.59 29.28 54.00
C SER A 8 7.37 28.74 53.26
N GLY A 9 6.14 29.09 53.73
CA GLY A 9 4.89 28.57 53.12
C GLY A 9 4.65 29.08 51.70
N ASN A 10 5.11 30.29 51.36
CA ASN A 10 4.92 30.83 50.01
C ASN A 10 5.92 30.24 49.00
N VAL A 11 7.13 29.94 49.44
CA VAL A 11 8.13 29.28 48.60
C VAL A 11 7.71 27.87 48.24
N ILE A 12 7.14 27.12 49.20
CA ILE A 12 6.64 25.78 48.97
C ILE A 12 5.47 25.80 47.95
N LYS A 13 4.56 26.75 48.06
CA LYS A 13 3.43 26.90 47.09
C LYS A 13 3.93 27.25 45.68
N ILE A 14 4.94 28.08 45.57
CA ILE A 14 5.55 28.47 44.25
C ILE A 14 6.24 27.25 43.65
N VAL A 15 7.01 26.48 44.42
CA VAL A 15 7.71 25.26 43.96
C VAL A 15 6.68 24.20 43.53
N LEU A 16 5.61 24.01 44.30
CA LEU A 16 4.55 23.05 43.98
C LEU A 16 3.80 23.46 42.69
N SER A 17 3.52 24.77 42.49
CA SER A 17 2.89 25.30 41.29
C SER A 17 3.77 25.10 40.06
N LEU A 18 5.08 25.31 40.16
CA LEU A 18 6.05 25.08 39.10
C LEU A 18 6.17 23.59 38.73
N LEU A 19 6.09 22.70 39.73
CA LEU A 19 6.13 21.27 39.54
C LEU A 19 4.88 20.74 38.82
N ILE A 20 3.70 21.25 39.19
CA ILE A 20 2.42 20.92 38.56
C ILE A 20 2.37 21.43 37.10
N SER A 21 2.89 22.66 36.86
CA SER A 21 3.00 23.24 35.50
C SER A 21 3.95 22.42 34.60
N GLY A 22 5.05 21.91 35.16
CA GLY A 22 5.99 21.04 34.45
C GLY A 22 5.39 19.70 34.05
N ILE A 23 4.56 19.09 34.92
CA ILE A 23 3.88 17.82 34.64
C ILE A 23 2.81 17.96 33.55
N LEU A 24 2.10 19.10 33.48
CA LEU A 24 1.11 19.38 32.45
C LEU A 24 1.72 19.51 31.04
N MET A 25 2.98 19.91 30.93
CA MET A 25 3.68 20.02 29.64
C MET A 25 4.08 18.65 29.04
N LEU A 26 4.05 17.57 29.83
CA LEU A 26 4.43 16.22 29.38
C LEU A 26 3.28 15.44 28.73
N TYR A 27 2.04 15.94 28.75
CA TYR A 27 0.87 15.25 28.19
C TYR A 27 0.54 15.56 26.74
N GLY A 28 1.39 16.29 26.03
CA GLY A 28 1.04 16.77 24.71
C GLY A 28 1.98 16.41 23.60
N CYS A 29 2.03 15.17 23.13
CA CYS A 29 2.30 14.86 21.73
C CYS A 29 2.30 13.33 21.52
N LYS A 30 1.16 12.76 21.15
CA LYS A 30 1.15 11.49 20.42
C LYS A 30 1.59 11.79 18.99
N ILE A 31 2.89 11.78 18.74
CA ILE A 31 3.41 11.77 17.38
C ILE A 31 3.36 10.31 16.91
N SER A 32 2.39 10.00 16.06
CA SER A 32 2.35 8.72 15.35
C SER A 32 3.26 8.83 14.14
N TYR A 33 4.42 8.23 14.19
CA TYR A 33 5.29 8.07 13.01
C TYR A 33 4.83 6.84 12.24
N SER A 34 4.28 7.03 11.04
CA SER A 34 4.11 5.94 10.07
C SER A 34 5.46 5.75 9.35
N PHE A 35 6.11 4.62 9.59
CA PHE A 35 7.39 4.26 8.95
C PHE A 35 7.21 3.82 7.48
N THR A 36 5.97 3.70 6.99
CA THR A 36 5.64 3.12 5.69
C THR A 36 5.52 4.14 4.56
N GLY A 37 5.76 5.42 4.82
CA GLY A 37 5.63 6.47 3.79
C GLY A 37 4.19 6.74 3.33
N ALA A 38 3.21 5.94 3.75
CA ALA A 38 1.81 6.16 3.43
C ALA A 38 1.27 7.36 4.22
N SER A 39 0.80 8.37 3.50
CA SER A 39 0.15 9.55 4.06
C SER A 39 -1.36 9.42 3.92
N ILE A 40 -1.99 8.66 4.83
CA ILE A 40 -3.44 8.43 4.81
C ILE A 40 -4.10 9.41 5.78
N PRO A 41 -5.09 10.20 5.32
CA PRO A 41 -5.85 11.08 6.21
C PRO A 41 -6.47 10.31 7.37
N PRO A 42 -6.50 10.86 8.59
CA PRO A 42 -7.02 10.18 9.77
C PRO A 42 -8.52 9.87 9.72
N GLU A 43 -9.23 10.49 8.80
CA GLU A 43 -10.66 10.25 8.52
C GLU A 43 -10.89 8.94 7.76
N VAL A 44 -9.90 8.47 6.99
CA VAL A 44 -9.94 7.19 6.26
C VAL A 44 -9.59 6.06 7.23
N LYS A 45 -10.52 5.18 7.50
CA LYS A 45 -10.37 4.07 8.48
C LYS A 45 -10.55 2.70 7.88
N THR A 46 -11.24 2.60 6.74
CA THR A 46 -11.59 1.33 6.12
C THR A 46 -11.23 1.30 4.66
N VAL A 47 -10.78 0.13 4.19
CA VAL A 47 -10.52 -0.15 2.79
C VAL A 47 -11.28 -1.40 2.35
N SER A 48 -11.90 -1.30 1.18
CA SER A 48 -12.53 -2.43 0.49
C SER A 48 -11.74 -2.74 -0.78
N ILE A 49 -11.49 -4.02 -1.02
CA ILE A 49 -10.81 -4.50 -2.21
C ILE A 49 -11.71 -5.54 -2.84
N GLN A 50 -12.28 -5.19 -4.01
CA GLN A 50 -13.14 -6.07 -4.76
C GLN A 50 -12.30 -7.14 -5.48
N TYR A 51 -12.90 -8.31 -5.72
CA TYR A 51 -12.27 -9.37 -6.47
C TYR A 51 -11.91 -8.91 -7.90
N PHE A 52 -10.64 -8.99 -8.27
CA PHE A 52 -10.15 -8.59 -9.58
C PHE A 52 -10.55 -9.61 -10.63
N GLN A 53 -11.46 -9.22 -11.52
CA GLN A 53 -11.92 -10.13 -12.56
C GLN A 53 -10.89 -10.28 -13.68
N ASN A 54 -10.72 -11.52 -14.19
CA ASN A 54 -9.86 -11.74 -15.34
C ASN A 54 -10.66 -11.49 -16.64
N ARG A 55 -10.23 -10.48 -17.41
CA ARG A 55 -10.73 -10.10 -18.72
C ARG A 55 -9.69 -10.27 -19.82
N ALA A 56 -8.50 -10.77 -19.48
CA ALA A 56 -7.47 -11.05 -20.46
C ALA A 56 -7.91 -12.16 -21.43
N SER A 57 -7.35 -12.14 -22.63
CA SER A 57 -7.62 -13.16 -23.66
C SER A 57 -7.14 -14.56 -23.26
N LEU A 58 -6.07 -14.64 -22.46
CA LEU A 58 -5.62 -15.86 -21.83
C LEU A 58 -6.00 -15.82 -20.35
N VAL A 59 -6.60 -16.90 -19.86
CA VAL A 59 -7.05 -17.02 -18.48
C VAL A 59 -6.12 -17.97 -17.72
N GLN A 60 -5.36 -17.41 -16.77
CA GLN A 60 -4.59 -18.22 -15.84
C GLN A 60 -5.44 -18.44 -14.58
N PRO A 61 -5.80 -19.69 -14.24
CA PRO A 61 -6.58 -19.99 -13.06
C PRO A 61 -5.86 -19.53 -11.78
N GLY A 62 -6.60 -18.86 -10.88
CA GLY A 62 -6.06 -18.40 -9.60
C GLY A 62 -5.37 -17.02 -9.62
N LEU A 63 -5.01 -16.44 -10.78
CA LEU A 63 -4.33 -15.15 -10.85
C LEU A 63 -5.18 -14.02 -10.25
N SER A 64 -6.49 -14.02 -10.51
CA SER A 64 -7.44 -13.06 -9.94
C SER A 64 -7.43 -13.08 -8.42
N GLN A 65 -7.49 -14.27 -7.83
CA GLN A 65 -7.41 -14.44 -6.38
C GLN A 65 -6.06 -13.99 -5.85
N TYR A 66 -4.98 -14.39 -6.53
CA TYR A 66 -3.63 -14.06 -6.12
C TYR A 66 -3.38 -12.55 -6.07
N ILE A 67 -3.76 -11.80 -7.12
CA ILE A 67 -3.61 -10.34 -7.14
C ILE A 67 -4.48 -9.68 -6.04
N THR A 68 -5.72 -10.17 -5.87
CA THR A 68 -6.64 -9.64 -4.85
C THR A 68 -6.07 -9.84 -3.45
N ASP A 69 -5.63 -11.06 -3.12
CA ASP A 69 -5.06 -11.38 -1.81
C ASP A 69 -3.76 -10.62 -1.55
N ALA A 70 -2.88 -10.52 -2.56
CA ALA A 70 -1.64 -9.77 -2.44
C ALA A 70 -1.87 -8.28 -2.14
N LEU A 71 -2.88 -7.65 -2.76
CA LEU A 71 -3.24 -6.26 -2.46
C LEU A 71 -3.85 -6.11 -1.07
N ILE A 72 -4.69 -7.05 -0.65
CA ILE A 72 -5.24 -7.09 0.72
C ILE A 72 -4.11 -7.20 1.75
N ASP A 73 -3.16 -8.10 1.53
CA ASP A 73 -2.05 -8.32 2.45
C ASP A 73 -1.09 -7.12 2.48
N LYS A 74 -0.85 -6.47 1.35
CA LYS A 74 -0.09 -5.21 1.28
C LYS A 74 -0.76 -4.11 2.11
N CYS A 75 -2.09 -3.94 1.97
CA CYS A 75 -2.85 -2.96 2.76
C CYS A 75 -2.80 -3.26 4.26
N LYS A 76 -2.97 -4.53 4.67
CA LYS A 76 -2.84 -4.94 6.08
C LYS A 76 -1.45 -4.69 6.65
N ALA A 77 -0.41 -4.95 5.86
CA ALA A 77 0.98 -4.85 6.31
C ALA A 77 1.46 -3.39 6.42
N GLN A 78 0.97 -2.51 5.55
CA GLN A 78 1.52 -1.15 5.42
C GLN A 78 0.55 -0.03 5.84
N THR A 79 -0.67 -0.36 6.26
CA THR A 79 -1.64 0.61 6.76
C THR A 79 -2.30 0.12 8.05
N ASN A 80 -2.96 1.04 8.76
CA ASN A 80 -3.81 0.72 9.91
C ASN A 80 -5.30 0.65 9.51
N LEU A 81 -5.60 0.50 8.21
CA LEU A 81 -6.97 0.47 7.72
C LEU A 81 -7.64 -0.88 8.03
N GLY A 82 -8.88 -0.83 8.47
CA GLY A 82 -9.72 -2.02 8.60
C GLY A 82 -10.16 -2.54 7.22
N ILE A 83 -9.90 -3.81 6.92
CA ILE A 83 -10.42 -4.43 5.70
C ILE A 83 -11.92 -4.69 5.86
N THR A 84 -12.73 -4.27 4.88
CA THR A 84 -14.18 -4.52 4.88
C THR A 84 -14.62 -5.20 3.58
N ASN A 85 -15.62 -6.07 3.66
CA ASN A 85 -16.23 -6.72 2.49
C ASN A 85 -17.32 -5.86 1.83
N GLY A 86 -17.73 -4.76 2.48
CA GLY A 86 -18.70 -3.81 1.96
C GLY A 86 -18.02 -2.59 1.31
N ILE A 87 -18.72 -1.46 1.30
CA ILE A 87 -18.16 -0.19 0.85
C ILE A 87 -17.31 0.38 1.99
N GLY A 88 -16.01 0.56 1.75
CA GLY A 88 -15.09 1.22 2.68
C GLY A 88 -15.00 2.73 2.41
N ASP A 89 -14.22 3.43 3.25
CA ASP A 89 -13.88 4.85 3.01
C ASP A 89 -13.07 4.97 1.73
N VAL A 90 -12.24 3.97 1.44
CA VAL A 90 -11.57 3.80 0.15
C VAL A 90 -11.86 2.43 -0.44
N ASN A 91 -11.98 2.36 -1.77
CA ASN A 91 -12.35 1.14 -2.47
C ASN A 91 -11.45 0.93 -3.68
N PHE A 92 -11.01 -0.33 -3.87
CA PHE A 92 -10.33 -0.80 -5.07
C PHE A 92 -11.25 -1.73 -5.85
N GLU A 93 -11.48 -1.40 -7.11
CA GLU A 93 -12.10 -2.25 -8.11
C GLU A 93 -11.09 -2.49 -9.21
N GLY A 94 -10.97 -3.71 -9.73
CA GLY A 94 -9.98 -3.99 -10.75
C GLY A 94 -10.31 -5.15 -11.65
N GLU A 95 -9.67 -5.14 -12.82
CA GLU A 95 -9.73 -6.23 -13.78
C GLU A 95 -8.36 -6.48 -14.39
N ILE A 96 -8.02 -7.75 -14.62
CA ILE A 96 -6.83 -8.15 -15.37
C ILE A 96 -7.15 -7.99 -16.84
N THR A 97 -6.41 -7.12 -17.53
CA THR A 97 -6.68 -6.74 -18.92
C THR A 97 -5.73 -7.38 -19.91
N ASP A 98 -4.52 -7.76 -19.47
CA ASP A 98 -3.56 -8.48 -20.30
C ASP A 98 -2.82 -9.54 -19.49
N TYR A 99 -2.64 -10.69 -20.10
CA TYR A 99 -1.82 -11.80 -19.66
C TYR A 99 -1.21 -12.40 -20.92
N SER A 100 -0.02 -11.99 -21.28
CA SER A 100 0.54 -12.32 -22.58
C SER A 100 2.03 -12.67 -22.50
N ASN A 101 2.42 -13.57 -23.41
CA ASN A 101 3.80 -13.95 -23.63
C ASN A 101 4.16 -13.71 -25.10
N ARG A 102 5.17 -12.90 -25.35
CA ARG A 102 5.57 -12.52 -26.71
C ARG A 102 7.08 -12.55 -26.88
N PRO A 103 7.60 -12.95 -28.05
CA PRO A 103 8.99 -12.72 -28.38
C PRO A 103 9.34 -11.24 -28.28
N TYR A 104 10.41 -10.92 -27.54
CA TYR A 104 10.86 -9.53 -27.35
C TYR A 104 12.14 -9.22 -28.10
N THR A 105 13.14 -10.09 -28.01
CA THR A 105 14.40 -9.95 -28.72
C THR A 105 14.58 -11.15 -29.63
N VAL A 106 14.74 -10.90 -30.92
CA VAL A 106 15.11 -11.93 -31.90
C VAL A 106 16.59 -11.72 -32.22
N SER A 107 17.44 -12.60 -31.72
CA SER A 107 18.86 -12.59 -32.06
C SER A 107 19.16 -13.66 -33.11
N SER A 108 20.14 -13.40 -33.97
CA SER A 108 20.71 -14.44 -34.86
C SER A 108 21.41 -15.54 -34.07
N ASP A 109 21.75 -15.27 -32.80
CA ASP A 109 22.24 -16.25 -31.84
C ASP A 109 21.08 -16.68 -30.92
N ALA A 110 20.63 -17.94 -31.05
CA ALA A 110 19.49 -18.47 -30.30
C ALA A 110 19.64 -18.38 -28.77
N GLN A 111 20.87 -18.21 -28.27
CA GLN A 111 21.15 -18.05 -26.85
C GLN A 111 20.82 -16.66 -26.29
N ALA A 112 20.67 -15.65 -27.15
CA ALA A 112 20.37 -14.28 -26.77
C ALA A 112 18.89 -13.89 -27.02
N ALA A 113 18.05 -14.80 -27.51
CA ALA A 113 16.63 -14.53 -27.73
C ALA A 113 15.87 -14.56 -26.40
N THR A 114 15.00 -13.58 -26.19
CA THR A 114 14.17 -13.47 -24.98
C THR A 114 12.69 -13.38 -25.34
N ASN A 115 11.88 -13.97 -24.48
CA ASN A 115 10.44 -13.77 -24.45
C ASN A 115 10.11 -12.78 -23.33
N ARG A 116 9.07 -11.99 -23.53
CA ARG A 116 8.50 -11.10 -22.53
C ARG A 116 7.15 -11.61 -22.08
N PHE A 117 7.04 -11.81 -20.78
CA PHE A 117 5.80 -12.15 -20.11
C PHE A 117 5.26 -10.92 -19.41
N THR A 118 4.01 -10.52 -19.75
CA THR A 118 3.37 -9.28 -19.29
C THR A 118 2.06 -9.57 -18.58
N ILE A 119 1.82 -8.90 -17.48
CA ILE A 119 0.51 -8.83 -16.82
C ILE A 119 0.12 -7.36 -16.70
N SER A 120 -1.13 -7.04 -17.07
CA SER A 120 -1.69 -5.70 -16.94
C SER A 120 -3.00 -5.74 -16.16
N VAL A 121 -3.17 -4.78 -15.27
CA VAL A 121 -4.33 -4.65 -14.40
C VAL A 121 -4.87 -3.24 -14.51
N LYS A 122 -6.14 -3.10 -14.84
CA LYS A 122 -6.85 -1.82 -14.79
C LYS A 122 -7.47 -1.68 -13.41
N VAL A 123 -7.18 -0.59 -12.72
CA VAL A 123 -7.63 -0.33 -11.35
C VAL A 123 -8.40 0.97 -11.31
N LYS A 124 -9.57 0.92 -10.67
CA LYS A 124 -10.35 2.08 -10.27
C LYS A 124 -10.27 2.21 -8.75
N PHE A 125 -9.71 3.31 -8.29
CA PHE A 125 -9.65 3.69 -6.90
C PHE A 125 -10.66 4.77 -6.60
N THR A 126 -11.44 4.58 -5.55
CA THR A 126 -12.45 5.53 -5.11
C THR A 126 -12.21 5.87 -3.64
N ASN A 127 -12.11 7.15 -3.34
CA ASN A 127 -11.99 7.69 -1.99
C ASN A 127 -13.24 8.53 -1.69
N SER A 128 -14.05 8.10 -0.71
CA SER A 128 -15.28 8.78 -0.32
C SER A 128 -15.04 9.99 0.58
N VAL A 129 -13.85 10.06 1.21
CA VAL A 129 -13.46 11.17 2.08
C VAL A 129 -12.91 12.33 1.26
N ASP A 130 -12.03 12.03 0.27
CA ASP A 130 -11.53 13.03 -0.69
C ASP A 130 -11.68 12.51 -2.13
N PRO A 131 -12.76 12.89 -2.82
CA PRO A 131 -13.01 12.47 -4.21
C PRO A 131 -11.99 12.97 -5.23
N ASN A 132 -11.15 13.97 -4.91
CA ASN A 132 -10.09 14.43 -5.83
C ASN A 132 -8.98 13.40 -6.01
N LEU A 133 -8.90 12.43 -5.10
CA LEU A 133 -7.93 11.34 -5.15
C LEU A 133 -8.42 10.14 -5.97
N ASN A 134 -9.64 10.18 -6.47
CA ASN A 134 -10.18 9.13 -7.33
C ASN A 134 -9.38 9.05 -8.62
N TYR A 135 -9.08 7.82 -9.03
CA TYR A 135 -8.44 7.57 -10.33
C TYR A 135 -8.91 6.26 -10.95
N GLU A 136 -8.72 6.17 -12.25
CA GLU A 136 -8.81 4.93 -13.02
C GLU A 136 -7.58 4.84 -13.90
N GLN A 137 -6.77 3.79 -13.70
CA GLN A 137 -5.49 3.65 -14.37
C GLN A 137 -5.16 2.18 -14.64
N THR A 138 -4.44 1.94 -15.74
CA THR A 138 -3.86 0.63 -16.04
C THR A 138 -2.41 0.59 -15.57
N PHE A 139 -2.10 -0.43 -14.78
CA PHE A 139 -0.74 -0.77 -14.36
C PHE A 139 -0.30 -1.98 -15.16
N SER A 140 0.94 -1.95 -15.65
CA SER A 140 1.50 -3.02 -16.46
C SER A 140 2.93 -3.30 -16.01
N ARG A 141 3.25 -4.57 -15.76
CA ARG A 141 4.59 -5.03 -15.44
C ARG A 141 4.92 -6.26 -16.28
N TYR A 142 6.19 -6.46 -16.52
CA TYR A 142 6.67 -7.58 -17.31
C TYR A 142 7.98 -8.13 -16.73
N GLU A 143 8.27 -9.37 -17.10
CA GLU A 143 9.55 -10.01 -16.90
C GLU A 143 10.02 -10.64 -18.21
N ASP A 144 11.31 -10.50 -18.50
CA ASP A 144 11.94 -11.11 -19.66
C ASP A 144 12.63 -12.40 -19.23
N TYR A 145 12.48 -13.45 -20.05
CA TYR A 145 13.09 -14.74 -19.79
C TYR A 145 13.64 -15.37 -21.07
N ASN A 146 14.57 -16.32 -20.92
CA ASN A 146 15.22 -16.98 -22.04
C ASN A 146 14.20 -17.77 -22.88
N SER A 147 14.16 -17.53 -24.19
CA SER A 147 13.22 -18.16 -25.13
C SER A 147 13.40 -19.69 -25.27
N ASN A 148 14.52 -20.24 -24.78
CA ASN A 148 14.75 -21.70 -24.73
C ASN A 148 13.97 -22.40 -23.61
N LEU A 149 13.37 -21.64 -22.69
CA LEU A 149 12.54 -22.17 -21.62
C LEU A 149 11.06 -22.12 -22.00
N ASP A 150 10.33 -23.19 -21.68
CA ASP A 150 8.88 -23.16 -21.77
C ASP A 150 8.32 -22.26 -20.67
N LEU A 151 7.31 -21.43 -21.02
CA LEU A 151 6.65 -20.55 -20.05
C LEU A 151 6.16 -21.33 -18.81
N SER A 152 5.59 -22.52 -19.00
CA SER A 152 5.08 -23.37 -17.93
C SER A 152 6.10 -23.71 -16.83
N GLN A 153 7.39 -23.67 -17.16
CA GLN A 153 8.49 -23.94 -16.21
C GLN A 153 8.80 -22.75 -15.32
N VAL A 154 8.60 -21.53 -15.83
CA VAL A 154 9.01 -20.28 -15.20
C VAL A 154 7.81 -19.39 -14.83
N GLU A 155 6.61 -19.72 -15.31
CA GLU A 155 5.38 -18.90 -15.19
C GLU A 155 5.07 -18.49 -13.75
N LYS A 156 5.21 -19.43 -12.83
CA LYS A 156 4.93 -19.14 -11.42
C LYS A 156 5.90 -18.09 -10.87
N GLU A 157 7.19 -18.28 -11.07
CA GLU A 157 8.22 -17.34 -10.58
C GLU A 157 8.07 -15.96 -11.22
N LEU A 158 7.80 -15.89 -12.53
CA LEU A 158 7.60 -14.64 -13.26
C LEU A 158 6.31 -13.94 -12.78
N SER A 159 5.23 -14.71 -12.60
CA SER A 159 3.96 -14.15 -12.09
C SER A 159 4.13 -13.59 -10.68
N ASP A 160 4.83 -14.28 -9.79
CA ASP A 160 5.09 -13.84 -8.43
C ASP A 160 5.82 -12.47 -8.43
N LYS A 161 6.88 -12.33 -9.22
CA LYS A 161 7.62 -11.06 -9.36
C LYS A 161 6.76 -9.93 -9.94
N ILE A 162 6.02 -10.23 -11.00
CA ILE A 162 5.17 -9.24 -11.66
C ILE A 162 4.05 -8.77 -10.73
N VAL A 163 3.39 -9.69 -10.02
CA VAL A 163 2.30 -9.36 -9.09
C VAL A 163 2.80 -8.53 -7.93
N GLU A 164 3.97 -8.84 -7.37
CA GLU A 164 4.59 -8.04 -6.31
C GLU A 164 4.78 -6.58 -6.76
N LEU A 165 5.36 -6.36 -7.95
CA LEU A 165 5.57 -5.03 -8.50
C LEU A 165 4.26 -4.30 -8.84
N LEU A 166 3.26 -5.01 -9.39
CA LEU A 166 1.94 -4.42 -9.68
C LEU A 166 1.23 -3.95 -8.41
N VAL A 167 1.24 -4.79 -7.38
CA VAL A 167 0.61 -4.48 -6.09
C VAL A 167 1.32 -3.30 -5.42
N GLU A 168 2.64 -3.22 -5.54
CA GLU A 168 3.41 -2.08 -5.04
C GLU A 168 3.04 -0.78 -5.77
N ASP A 169 2.98 -0.79 -7.09
CA ASP A 169 2.58 0.37 -7.89
C ASP A 169 1.15 0.84 -7.55
N ILE A 170 0.20 -0.10 -7.46
CA ILE A 170 -1.20 0.19 -7.12
C ILE A 170 -1.28 0.82 -5.72
N PHE A 171 -0.60 0.22 -4.75
CA PHE A 171 -0.55 0.70 -3.37
C PHE A 171 0.08 2.10 -3.28
N ASN A 172 1.24 2.28 -3.92
CA ASN A 172 1.96 3.56 -3.91
C ASN A 172 1.14 4.68 -4.57
N LYS A 173 0.44 4.38 -5.66
CA LYS A 173 -0.44 5.34 -6.32
C LYS A 173 -1.62 5.75 -5.43
N ALA A 174 -2.15 4.83 -4.63
CA ALA A 174 -3.30 5.09 -3.78
C ALA A 174 -2.93 5.80 -2.47
N PHE A 175 -1.75 5.52 -1.88
CA PHE A 175 -1.46 5.90 -0.50
C PHE A 175 -0.14 6.67 -0.29
N VAL A 176 0.74 6.73 -1.29
CA VAL A 176 2.08 7.35 -1.14
C VAL A 176 2.25 8.59 -2.03
N ASN A 177 1.70 8.60 -3.23
CA ASN A 177 1.83 9.69 -4.22
C ASN A 177 0.61 10.63 -4.16
N TRP A 178 0.47 11.31 -3.06
CA TRP A 178 -0.56 12.34 -2.86
C TRP A 178 -0.08 13.70 -3.36
#